data_a677cf98b58eab983a48df961884b5a4
#
_entry.id   a677cf98b58eab983a48df961884b5a4
#
_cell.length_a   1.000
_cell.length_b   1.000
_cell.length_c   1.000
_cell.angle_alpha   90.00
_cell.angle_beta   90.00
_cell.angle_gamma   90.00
#
_symmetry.space_group_name_H-M   'P 1'
#
loop_
_entity.id
_entity.type
_entity.pdbx_description
1 polymer ?
#
loop_
_entity_poly.entity_id
_entity_poly.type
_entity_poly.pdbx_seq_one_letter_code
_entity_poly.pdbx_strand_id
1 'polypeptide(L)'
;MGPEQAEFLIAAGANPQSIQVGHMSDNLDVAYQVRTLDKGVYIAWDRMGLEVLAGCPRDADRYAVMLDLIAKGYSNRLMISHDSICTWLGRPFTLPEAVMPFVANWHPTHLFRNIIPALKQGGASDAQIKTIVEDNPRRLFEGK
;
A
#
# COMPACT_ATOMS: atom_id res chain seq x y z
N MET A 1 13.45 5.65 -1.32
CA MET A 1 13.55 5.67 -2.81
C MET A 1 12.25 6.11 -3.51
N GLY A 2 11.13 6.30 -2.79
CA GLY A 2 9.84 6.66 -3.40
C GLY A 2 9.87 7.95 -4.23
N PRO A 3 10.21 9.11 -3.65
CA PRO A 3 10.25 10.36 -4.39
C PRO A 3 11.26 10.34 -5.54
N GLU A 4 12.44 9.77 -5.33
CA GLU A 4 13.51 9.68 -6.34
C GLU A 4 13.14 8.74 -7.49
N GLN A 5 12.46 7.62 -7.19
CA GLN A 5 11.95 6.70 -8.20
C GLN A 5 10.89 7.38 -9.08
N ALA A 6 9.95 8.09 -8.46
CA ALA A 6 8.94 8.85 -9.18
C ALA A 6 9.58 9.92 -10.08
N GLU A 7 10.53 10.70 -9.54
CA GLU A 7 11.26 11.74 -10.29
C GLU A 7 11.98 11.16 -11.49
N PHE A 8 12.70 10.05 -11.30
CA PHE A 8 13.43 9.39 -12.37
C PHE A 8 12.53 8.96 -13.54
N LEU A 9 11.39 8.31 -13.20
CA LEU A 9 10.44 7.85 -14.21
C LEU A 9 9.77 9.01 -14.95
N ILE A 10 9.38 10.06 -14.23
CA ILE A 10 8.78 11.27 -14.80
C ILE A 10 9.79 11.97 -15.73
N ALA A 11 11.05 12.11 -15.30
CA ALA A 11 12.09 12.70 -16.12
C ALA A 11 12.38 11.88 -17.40
N ALA A 12 12.16 10.56 -17.35
CA ALA A 12 12.23 9.68 -18.51
C ALA A 12 10.98 9.73 -19.42
N GLY A 13 9.99 10.58 -19.10
CA GLY A 13 8.79 10.79 -19.92
C GLY A 13 7.57 9.96 -19.50
N ALA A 14 7.61 9.25 -18.38
CA ALA A 14 6.44 8.51 -17.91
C ALA A 14 5.36 9.46 -17.37
N ASN A 15 4.10 9.17 -17.71
CA ASN A 15 2.97 9.90 -17.13
C ASN A 15 2.83 9.58 -15.65
N PRO A 16 2.88 10.57 -14.72
CA PRO A 16 2.73 10.33 -13.29
C PRO A 16 1.48 9.51 -12.92
N GLN A 17 0.39 9.69 -13.64
CA GLN A 17 -0.85 8.94 -13.41
C GLN A 17 -0.79 7.47 -13.80
N SER A 18 0.26 7.07 -14.50
CA SER A 18 0.54 5.67 -14.86
C SER A 18 1.68 5.07 -14.03
N ILE A 19 2.14 5.78 -13.00
CA ILE A 19 3.20 5.33 -12.10
C ILE A 19 2.59 4.91 -10.76
N GLN A 20 2.90 3.71 -10.31
CA GLN A 20 2.66 3.25 -8.94
C GLN A 20 4.01 2.96 -8.27
N VAL A 21 4.27 3.61 -7.13
CA VAL A 21 5.43 3.32 -6.29
C VAL A 21 5.05 2.28 -5.25
N GLY A 22 5.67 1.09 -5.32
CA GLY A 22 5.41 -0.04 -4.43
C GLY A 22 6.10 0.06 -3.07
N HIS A 23 5.66 -0.79 -2.13
CA HIS A 23 6.25 -0.99 -0.79
C HIS A 23 6.35 0.28 0.06
N MET A 24 5.49 1.26 -0.21
CA MET A 24 5.45 2.50 0.55
C MET A 24 4.94 2.29 1.99
N SER A 25 4.23 1.19 2.23
CA SER A 25 3.78 0.77 3.57
C SER A 25 4.92 0.46 4.56
N ASP A 26 6.14 0.31 4.08
CA ASP A 26 7.31 0.02 4.94
C ASP A 26 7.97 1.29 5.50
N ASN A 27 7.58 2.46 5.01
CA ASN A 27 8.06 3.75 5.52
C ASN A 27 6.91 4.53 6.17
N LEU A 28 7.01 4.76 7.48
CA LEU A 28 6.00 5.46 8.26
C LEU A 28 6.17 6.99 8.31
N ASP A 29 7.20 7.54 7.66
CA ASP A 29 7.41 9.00 7.58
C ASP A 29 6.37 9.63 6.65
N VAL A 30 5.40 10.32 7.23
CA VAL A 30 4.32 11.03 6.50
C VAL A 30 4.89 12.05 5.52
N ALA A 31 5.93 12.78 5.89
CA ALA A 31 6.53 13.79 5.00
C ALA A 31 7.16 13.13 3.76
N TYR A 32 7.77 11.96 3.94
CA TYR A 32 8.29 11.16 2.83
C TYR A 32 7.17 10.68 1.90
N GLN A 33 6.04 10.21 2.46
CA GLN A 33 4.87 9.78 1.70
C GLN A 33 4.29 10.96 0.88
N VAL A 34 4.12 12.12 1.54
CA VAL A 34 3.59 13.34 0.90
C VAL A 34 4.49 13.79 -0.25
N ARG A 35 5.83 13.83 -0.05
CA ARG A 35 6.76 14.18 -1.13
C ARG A 35 6.62 13.27 -2.36
N THR A 36 6.30 11.99 -2.15
CA THR A 36 6.07 11.05 -3.26
C THR A 36 4.72 11.33 -3.94
N LEU A 37 3.66 11.50 -3.15
CA LEU A 37 2.30 11.77 -3.63
C LEU A 37 2.20 13.09 -4.41
N ASP A 38 2.93 14.13 -3.99
CA ASP A 38 2.98 15.44 -4.64
C ASP A 38 3.59 15.40 -6.06
N LYS A 39 4.25 14.29 -6.43
CA LYS A 39 4.67 14.03 -7.81
C LYS A 39 3.51 13.61 -8.72
N GLY A 40 2.30 13.41 -8.18
CA GLY A 40 1.12 12.99 -8.92
C GLY A 40 1.04 11.48 -9.18
N VAL A 41 1.93 10.70 -8.60
CA VAL A 41 1.97 9.23 -8.73
C VAL A 41 1.03 8.56 -7.74
N TYR A 42 0.72 7.28 -7.97
CA TYR A 42 0.12 6.42 -6.95
C TYR A 42 1.17 5.82 -6.04
N ILE A 43 0.81 5.61 -4.78
CA ILE A 43 1.63 4.82 -3.85
C ILE A 43 0.87 3.58 -3.40
N ALA A 44 1.58 2.46 -3.31
CA ALA A 44 1.01 1.20 -2.85
C ALA A 44 1.40 0.91 -1.42
N TRP A 45 0.40 0.75 -0.58
CA TRP A 45 0.46 0.19 0.76
C TRP A 45 0.20 -1.30 0.66
N ASP A 46 1.17 -2.02 0.11
CA ASP A 46 1.01 -3.33 -0.49
C ASP A 46 1.59 -4.48 0.34
N ARG A 47 2.01 -4.23 1.59
CA ARG A 47 2.51 -5.27 2.51
C ARG A 47 1.66 -5.43 3.76
N MET A 48 0.35 -5.21 3.64
CA MET A 48 -0.58 -5.41 4.76
C MET A 48 -0.60 -6.88 5.19
N GLY A 49 -0.48 -7.11 6.49
CA GLY A 49 -0.37 -8.45 7.08
C GLY A 49 1.04 -9.00 7.18
N LEU A 50 2.02 -8.42 6.47
CA LEU A 50 3.43 -8.75 6.63
C LEU A 50 4.02 -7.85 7.73
N GLU A 51 3.97 -8.35 8.96
CA GLU A 51 4.35 -7.58 10.15
C GLU A 51 5.66 -8.10 10.76
N VAL A 52 6.49 -7.18 11.25
CA VAL A 52 7.73 -7.46 12.02
C VAL A 52 8.80 -8.21 11.23
N LEU A 53 8.43 -9.06 10.29
CA LEU A 53 9.37 -9.82 9.47
C LEU A 53 10.19 -8.86 8.59
N ALA A 54 11.49 -9.07 8.54
CA ALA A 54 12.43 -8.24 7.78
C ALA A 54 12.37 -6.72 8.10
N GLY A 55 11.97 -6.36 9.32
CA GLY A 55 11.86 -4.96 9.74
C GLY A 55 10.57 -4.26 9.28
N CYS A 56 9.60 -4.99 8.73
CA CYS A 56 8.32 -4.42 8.34
C CYS A 56 7.56 -3.84 9.54
N PRO A 57 6.92 -2.67 9.41
CA PRO A 57 6.07 -2.09 10.44
C PRO A 57 4.84 -2.96 10.74
N ARG A 58 4.21 -2.72 11.89
CA ARG A 58 2.92 -3.34 12.20
C ARG A 58 1.80 -2.65 11.42
N ASP A 59 0.76 -3.40 11.11
CA ASP A 59 -0.40 -2.85 10.42
C ASP A 59 -1.08 -1.72 11.20
N ALA A 60 -1.05 -1.78 12.54
CA ALA A 60 -1.54 -0.70 13.38
C ALA A 60 -0.84 0.65 13.10
N ASP A 61 0.49 0.63 12.92
CA ASP A 61 1.27 1.81 12.60
C ASP A 61 1.03 2.25 11.14
N ARG A 62 0.91 1.29 10.24
CA ARG A 62 0.63 1.54 8.82
C ARG A 62 -0.71 2.24 8.62
N TYR A 63 -1.81 1.70 9.17
CA TYR A 63 -3.11 2.33 8.96
C TYR A 63 -3.24 3.67 9.69
N ALA A 64 -2.52 3.92 10.77
CA ALA A 64 -2.47 5.24 11.40
C ALA A 64 -1.89 6.31 10.45
N VAL A 65 -0.76 6.01 9.79
CA VAL A 65 -0.19 6.88 8.77
C VAL A 65 -1.12 7.02 7.56
N MET A 66 -1.75 5.92 7.14
CA MET A 66 -2.69 5.95 6.01
C MET A 66 -3.91 6.83 6.30
N LEU A 67 -4.44 6.82 7.53
CA LEU A 67 -5.52 7.72 7.97
C LEU A 67 -5.08 9.19 7.93
N ASP A 68 -3.85 9.50 8.33
CA ASP A 68 -3.31 10.87 8.21
C ASP A 68 -3.22 11.32 6.74
N LEU A 69 -2.77 10.45 5.84
CA LEU A 69 -2.75 10.74 4.40
C LEU A 69 -4.15 10.92 3.81
N ILE A 70 -5.13 10.11 4.26
CA ILE A 70 -6.54 10.26 3.88
C ILE A 70 -7.09 11.60 4.35
N ALA A 71 -6.82 12.00 5.61
CA ALA A 71 -7.23 13.28 6.17
C ALA A 71 -6.59 14.47 5.43
N LYS A 72 -5.37 14.31 4.90
CA LYS A 72 -4.70 15.29 4.05
C LYS A 72 -5.23 15.34 2.60
N GLY A 73 -6.18 14.49 2.24
CA GLY A 73 -6.84 14.51 0.92
C GLY A 73 -6.22 13.61 -0.15
N TYR A 74 -5.27 12.73 0.21
CA TYR A 74 -4.57 11.88 -0.75
C TYR A 74 -5.28 10.56 -1.09
N SER A 75 -6.54 10.35 -0.66
CA SER A 75 -7.28 9.10 -0.95
C SER A 75 -7.27 8.69 -2.41
N ASN A 76 -7.25 9.68 -3.32
CA ASN A 76 -7.26 9.48 -4.77
C ASN A 76 -5.91 9.01 -5.36
N ARG A 77 -4.90 8.79 -4.53
CA ARG A 77 -3.55 8.34 -4.93
C ARG A 77 -3.04 7.16 -4.10
N LEU A 78 -3.85 6.67 -3.15
CA LEU A 78 -3.50 5.53 -2.32
C LEU A 78 -4.07 4.24 -2.91
N MET A 79 -3.30 3.16 -2.84
CA MET A 79 -3.75 1.80 -3.13
C MET A 79 -3.30 0.86 -2.02
N ILE A 80 -4.06 -0.21 -1.74
CA ILE A 80 -3.72 -1.20 -0.73
C ILE A 80 -3.66 -2.60 -1.33
N SER A 81 -2.75 -3.42 -0.81
CA SER A 81 -2.59 -4.82 -1.18
C SER A 81 -1.92 -5.59 -0.04
N HIS A 82 -1.49 -6.83 -0.29
CA HIS A 82 -0.93 -7.73 0.74
C HIS A 82 0.43 -8.32 0.37
N ASP A 83 0.86 -8.28 -0.91
CA ASP A 83 2.13 -8.86 -1.39
C ASP A 83 2.31 -10.35 -1.00
N SER A 84 1.22 -11.08 -0.71
CA SER A 84 1.33 -12.47 -0.28
C SER A 84 1.64 -13.40 -1.46
N ILE A 85 2.52 -14.36 -1.21
CA ILE A 85 3.08 -15.25 -2.22
C ILE A 85 2.58 -16.67 -1.97
N CYS A 86 1.91 -17.26 -2.98
CA CYS A 86 1.51 -18.68 -2.94
C CYS A 86 2.55 -19.58 -3.62
N THR A 87 3.20 -19.07 -4.68
CA THR A 87 4.22 -19.81 -5.42
C THR A 87 5.42 -18.90 -5.72
N TRP A 88 6.62 -19.46 -5.70
CA TRP A 88 7.83 -18.78 -6.11
C TRP A 88 8.59 -19.61 -7.12
N LEU A 89 8.85 -19.03 -8.28
CA LEU A 89 9.52 -19.73 -9.40
C LEU A 89 8.86 -21.09 -9.75
N GLY A 90 7.52 -21.13 -9.77
CA GLY A 90 6.76 -22.33 -10.11
C GLY A 90 6.68 -23.41 -9.01
N ARG A 91 7.18 -23.11 -7.81
CA ARG A 91 7.12 -24.03 -6.64
C ARG A 91 6.24 -23.41 -5.54
N PRO A 92 5.56 -24.20 -4.71
CA PRO A 92 4.88 -23.68 -3.53
C PRO A 92 5.84 -22.88 -2.65
N PHE A 93 5.43 -21.67 -2.27
CA PHE A 93 6.20 -20.86 -1.33
C PHE A 93 5.89 -21.34 0.09
N THR A 94 6.93 -21.76 0.79
CA THR A 94 6.80 -22.24 2.18
C THR A 94 7.74 -21.46 3.08
N LEU A 95 7.23 -21.10 4.25
CA LEU A 95 8.01 -20.45 5.30
C LEU A 95 8.32 -21.45 6.43
N PRO A 96 9.44 -21.29 7.15
CA PRO A 96 9.70 -22.07 8.34
C PRO A 96 8.56 -21.93 9.36
N GLU A 97 8.23 -23.00 10.06
CA GLU A 97 7.14 -23.03 11.06
C GLU A 97 7.29 -21.92 12.12
N ALA A 98 8.51 -21.64 12.55
CA ALA A 98 8.83 -20.58 13.51
C ALA A 98 8.43 -19.17 13.02
N VAL A 99 8.27 -18.97 11.71
CA VAL A 99 7.90 -17.69 11.09
C VAL A 99 6.38 -17.54 10.97
N MET A 100 5.64 -18.65 10.95
CA MET A 100 4.19 -18.65 10.69
C MET A 100 3.37 -17.71 11.61
N PRO A 101 3.67 -17.58 12.93
CA PRO A 101 2.94 -16.65 13.78
C PRO A 101 3.06 -15.18 13.37
N PHE A 102 4.19 -14.80 12.75
CA PHE A 102 4.46 -13.42 12.32
C PHE A 102 3.82 -13.08 10.97
N VAL A 103 3.34 -14.07 10.24
CA VAL A 103 2.72 -13.92 8.92
C VAL A 103 1.27 -14.44 8.89
N ALA A 104 0.68 -14.66 10.07
CA ALA A 104 -0.68 -15.20 10.18
C ALA A 104 -1.73 -14.32 9.45
N ASN A 105 -1.49 -13.02 9.37
CA ASN A 105 -2.33 -12.06 8.67
C ASN A 105 -1.90 -11.80 7.21
N TRP A 106 -0.80 -12.39 6.77
CA TRP A 106 -0.26 -12.15 5.43
C TRP A 106 -0.97 -12.98 4.36
N HIS A 107 -2.22 -12.60 4.08
CA HIS A 107 -3.07 -13.29 3.11
C HIS A 107 -4.10 -12.32 2.49
N PRO A 108 -4.64 -12.61 1.28
CA PRO A 108 -5.49 -11.68 0.53
C PRO A 108 -6.72 -11.19 1.28
N THR A 109 -7.37 -12.02 2.08
CA THR A 109 -8.61 -11.66 2.77
C THR A 109 -8.39 -10.77 4.01
N HIS A 110 -7.15 -10.60 4.47
CA HIS A 110 -6.79 -9.74 5.60
C HIS A 110 -7.20 -8.28 5.37
N LEU A 111 -7.04 -7.79 4.14
CA LEU A 111 -7.46 -6.43 3.76
C LEU A 111 -8.94 -6.19 4.09
N PHE A 112 -9.80 -7.11 3.69
CA PHE A 112 -11.25 -6.97 3.82
C PHE A 112 -11.76 -7.27 5.23
N ARG A 113 -11.10 -8.20 5.94
CA ARG A 113 -11.51 -8.62 7.29
C ARG A 113 -11.02 -7.71 8.38
N ASN A 114 -9.86 -7.08 8.20
CA ASN A 114 -9.17 -6.35 9.26
C ASN A 114 -8.81 -4.91 8.86
N ILE A 115 -8.09 -4.70 7.75
CA ILE A 115 -7.55 -3.37 7.40
C ILE A 115 -8.65 -2.38 7.03
N ILE A 116 -9.54 -2.73 6.12
CA ILE A 116 -10.66 -1.85 5.72
C ILE A 116 -11.56 -1.52 6.92
N PRO A 117 -11.99 -2.48 7.75
CA PRO A 117 -12.71 -2.15 8.98
C PRO A 117 -11.95 -1.21 9.91
N ALA A 118 -10.63 -1.40 10.11
CA ALA A 118 -9.80 -0.52 10.94
C ALA A 118 -9.73 0.91 10.38
N LEU A 119 -9.54 1.06 9.07
CA LEU A 119 -9.56 2.38 8.41
C LEU A 119 -10.91 3.08 8.58
N LYS A 120 -12.03 2.36 8.42
CA LYS A 120 -13.38 2.91 8.65
C LYS A 120 -13.59 3.32 10.11
N GLN A 121 -13.16 2.50 11.06
CA GLN A 121 -13.21 2.81 12.49
C GLN A 121 -12.37 4.05 12.83
N GLY A 122 -11.24 4.23 12.12
CA GLY A 122 -10.37 5.40 12.22
C GLY A 122 -10.89 6.66 11.50
N GLY A 123 -12.07 6.60 10.86
CA GLY A 123 -12.74 7.75 10.25
C GLY A 123 -12.70 7.82 8.72
N ALA A 124 -12.12 6.84 8.03
CA ALA A 124 -12.19 6.79 6.57
C ALA A 124 -13.64 6.51 6.12
N SER A 125 -14.17 7.34 5.22
CA SER A 125 -15.52 7.16 4.67
C SER A 125 -15.58 6.01 3.66
N ASP A 126 -16.78 5.47 3.43
CA ASP A 126 -17.00 4.45 2.39
C ASP A 126 -16.57 4.92 0.99
N ALA A 127 -16.77 6.19 0.68
CA ALA A 127 -16.34 6.78 -0.58
C ALA A 127 -14.80 6.78 -0.71
N GLN A 128 -14.07 7.12 0.36
CA GLN A 128 -12.60 7.07 0.36
C GLN A 128 -12.08 5.63 0.24
N ILE A 129 -12.69 4.69 0.96
CA ILE A 129 -12.35 3.26 0.83
C ILE A 129 -12.59 2.78 -0.60
N LYS A 130 -13.77 3.08 -1.18
CA LYS A 130 -14.06 2.73 -2.58
C LYS A 130 -13.00 3.29 -3.53
N THR A 131 -12.63 4.56 -3.34
CA THR A 131 -11.59 5.21 -4.15
C THR A 131 -10.26 4.44 -4.06
N ILE A 132 -9.84 4.05 -2.86
CA ILE A 132 -8.56 3.37 -2.63
C ILE A 132 -8.53 1.95 -3.23
N VAL A 133 -9.63 1.19 -3.09
CA VAL A 133 -9.65 -0.25 -3.46
C VAL A 133 -10.17 -0.51 -4.87
N GLU A 134 -10.89 0.44 -5.47
CA GLU A 134 -11.58 0.23 -6.75
C GLU A 134 -11.20 1.31 -7.77
N ASP A 135 -11.45 2.60 -7.46
CA ASP A 135 -11.34 3.65 -8.46
C ASP A 135 -9.88 3.94 -8.85
N ASN A 136 -8.95 3.97 -7.89
CA ASN A 136 -7.53 4.21 -8.16
C ASN A 136 -6.88 3.07 -8.97
N PRO A 137 -7.04 1.78 -8.61
CA PRO A 137 -6.56 0.69 -9.46
C PRO A 137 -7.15 0.76 -10.87
N ARG A 138 -8.45 1.04 -11.00
CA ARG A 138 -9.09 1.19 -12.32
C ARG A 138 -8.44 2.30 -13.14
N ARG A 139 -8.27 3.50 -12.56
CA ARG A 139 -7.62 4.64 -13.25
C ARG A 139 -6.19 4.32 -13.67
N LEU A 140 -5.41 3.68 -12.81
CA LEU A 140 -4.04 3.28 -13.12
C LEU A 140 -3.99 2.37 -14.35
N PHE A 141 -4.85 1.34 -14.41
CA PHE A 141 -4.86 0.37 -15.51
C PHE A 141 -5.55 0.88 -16.78
N GLU A 142 -6.52 1.76 -16.66
CA GLU A 142 -7.20 2.37 -17.82
C GLU A 142 -6.45 3.60 -18.37
N GLY A 143 -5.46 4.11 -17.67
CA GLY A 143 -4.67 5.28 -18.08
C GLY A 143 -5.48 6.59 -18.10
N LYS A 144 -6.45 6.74 -17.18
CA LYS A 144 -7.36 7.89 -17.10
C LYS A 144 -7.12 8.73 -15.86
#